data_06db9ee093b96af15fbea2e2f8b00cef
#
_entry.id   06db9ee093b96af15fbea2e2f8b00cef
#
_cell.length_a   1.000
_cell.length_b   1.000
_cell.length_c   1.000
_cell.angle_alpha   90.00
_cell.angle_beta   90.00
_cell.angle_gamma   90.00
#
_symmetry.space_group_name_H-M   'P 1'
#
loop_
_entity.id
_entity.type
_entity.pdbx_description
1 polymer ?
#
loop_
_entity_poly.entity_id
_entity_poly.type
_entity_poly.pdbx_seq_one_letter_code
_entity_poly.pdbx_strand_id
1 'polypeptide(L)'
;MKLYFKVPPEADGMLLRGFLRRCSVSTDLSRAVKFRGSGFFADGAPVLANRRVEAGQVISFELPPEGEGVAPQDNIPVDVVYEDAFALVVEKPPHLAVHPTLNYPLDTLANGYAAWALRQGRSSVFRPVNRIDKDTSGLVLAAQNGYAAPLLAQRVEKLYYAVAEGELPLGPGVIDAPIGRQGESIIGRCVTPDGKPSRTEYTILKAENGLSLAACVPVTGRTHQIRVHFASIGHPLAGDDLYGGSRARIGRQALHCAKQTFWVPRCERMPDGIRIEVPVDETTLRPVTVESPLPEDMAALFD
;
A
#
# COMPACT_ATOMS: atom_id res chain seq x y z
N MET A 1 -1.50 21.05 -6.62
CA MET A 1 -0.07 20.89 -6.20
C MET A 1 0.79 20.85 -7.44
N LYS A 2 1.84 21.65 -7.46
CA LYS A 2 2.78 21.72 -8.59
C LYS A 2 4.05 20.93 -8.28
N LEU A 3 4.55 20.18 -9.25
CA LEU A 3 5.80 19.42 -9.16
C LEU A 3 6.87 20.11 -9.97
N TYR A 4 8.09 20.17 -9.40
CA TYR A 4 9.26 20.78 -9.97
C TYR A 4 10.41 19.80 -10.05
N PHE A 5 11.13 19.80 -11.17
CA PHE A 5 12.26 18.92 -11.43
C PHE A 5 13.38 19.73 -12.08
N LYS A 6 14.52 19.86 -11.39
CA LYS A 6 15.69 20.53 -11.98
C LYS A 6 16.44 19.56 -12.89
N VAL A 7 16.69 19.96 -14.13
CA VAL A 7 17.41 19.14 -15.11
C VAL A 7 18.87 19.02 -14.72
N PRO A 8 19.36 17.81 -14.42
CA PRO A 8 20.77 17.62 -14.09
C PRO A 8 21.64 17.61 -15.36
N PRO A 9 22.98 17.82 -15.24
CA PRO A 9 23.86 17.87 -16.39
C PRO A 9 23.80 16.68 -17.33
N GLU A 10 23.64 15.48 -16.80
CA GLU A 10 23.54 14.22 -17.57
C GLU A 10 22.21 14.04 -18.33
N ALA A 11 21.27 14.94 -18.14
CA ALA A 11 20.01 14.96 -18.89
C ALA A 11 19.97 16.07 -19.96
N ASP A 12 21.07 16.80 -20.15
CA ASP A 12 21.17 17.85 -21.17
C ASP A 12 20.85 17.31 -22.57
N GLY A 13 20.07 18.06 -23.36
CA GLY A 13 19.65 17.69 -24.69
C GLY A 13 18.65 16.52 -24.79
N MET A 14 18.26 15.91 -23.66
CA MET A 14 17.27 14.84 -23.63
C MET A 14 15.89 15.35 -24.03
N LEU A 15 15.06 14.51 -24.69
CA LEU A 15 13.66 14.86 -24.90
C LEU A 15 12.90 14.93 -23.56
N LEU A 16 12.05 15.94 -23.38
CA LEU A 16 11.27 16.13 -22.13
C LEU A 16 10.53 14.88 -21.71
N ARG A 17 9.92 14.13 -22.66
CA ARG A 17 9.27 12.85 -22.33
C ARG A 17 10.20 11.79 -21.73
N GLY A 18 11.47 11.79 -22.15
CA GLY A 18 12.53 10.92 -21.59
C GLY A 18 12.95 11.38 -20.20
N PHE A 19 13.13 12.68 -20.03
CA PHE A 19 13.44 13.27 -18.74
C PHE A 19 12.33 13.01 -17.69
N LEU A 20 11.05 13.20 -18.06
CA LEU A 20 9.92 12.92 -17.18
C LEU A 20 9.88 11.45 -16.70
N ARG A 21 10.31 10.49 -17.54
CA ARG A 21 10.47 9.10 -17.11
C ARG A 21 11.55 8.93 -16.06
N ARG A 22 12.69 9.62 -16.19
CA ARG A 22 13.74 9.65 -15.15
C ARG A 22 13.26 10.29 -13.85
N CYS A 23 12.26 11.17 -13.94
CA CYS A 23 11.55 11.75 -12.81
C CYS A 23 10.43 10.81 -12.27
N SER A 24 10.34 9.56 -12.76
CA SER A 24 9.27 8.60 -12.42
C SER A 24 7.85 9.10 -12.70
N VAL A 25 7.70 10.04 -13.63
CA VAL A 25 6.39 10.45 -14.12
C VAL A 25 5.85 9.38 -15.06
N SER A 26 4.76 8.73 -14.67
CA SER A 26 4.13 7.67 -15.46
C SER A 26 3.59 8.21 -16.78
N THR A 27 3.47 7.33 -17.78
CA THR A 27 2.91 7.69 -19.09
C THR A 27 1.47 8.22 -18.95
N ASP A 28 0.69 7.62 -18.06
CA ASP A 28 -0.71 8.01 -17.84
C ASP A 28 -0.81 9.38 -17.15
N LEU A 29 0.05 9.66 -16.18
CA LEU A 29 0.13 10.99 -15.57
C LEU A 29 0.59 12.03 -16.61
N SER A 30 1.61 11.71 -17.39
CA SER A 30 2.09 12.60 -18.45
C SER A 30 0.99 12.93 -19.49
N ARG A 31 0.18 11.94 -19.88
CA ARG A 31 -1.02 12.15 -20.73
C ARG A 31 -2.05 13.02 -20.02
N ALA A 32 -2.33 12.74 -18.75
CA ALA A 32 -3.30 13.52 -17.98
C ALA A 32 -2.89 14.99 -17.84
N VAL A 33 -1.62 15.27 -17.55
CA VAL A 33 -1.05 16.63 -17.51
C VAL A 33 -1.23 17.34 -18.85
N LYS A 34 -0.95 16.65 -19.97
CA LYS A 34 -1.03 17.22 -21.32
C LYS A 34 -2.47 17.51 -21.75
N PHE A 35 -3.43 16.65 -21.47
CA PHE A 35 -4.77 16.72 -22.05
C PHE A 35 -5.87 17.19 -21.07
N ARG A 36 -5.63 17.08 -19.77
CA ARG A 36 -6.59 17.46 -18.72
C ARG A 36 -6.03 18.48 -17.72
N GLY A 37 -4.71 18.75 -17.79
CA GLY A 37 -4.01 19.70 -16.93
C GLY A 37 -3.54 20.93 -17.72
N SER A 38 -2.66 21.71 -17.08
CA SER A 38 -2.08 22.96 -17.61
C SER A 38 -0.89 22.74 -18.58
N GLY A 39 -0.51 21.47 -18.85
CA GLY A 39 0.66 21.14 -19.64
C GLY A 39 1.96 21.20 -18.87
N PHE A 40 3.09 21.21 -19.58
CA PHE A 40 4.43 21.28 -19.02
C PHE A 40 5.03 22.67 -19.16
N PHE A 41 5.89 23.04 -18.23
CA PHE A 41 6.61 24.33 -18.22
C PHE A 41 8.10 24.09 -18.04
N ALA A 42 8.92 24.90 -18.73
CA ALA A 42 10.35 25.01 -18.51
C ALA A 42 10.65 26.45 -18.09
N ASP A 43 11.23 26.65 -16.91
CA ASP A 43 11.49 27.97 -16.32
C ASP A 43 10.25 28.90 -16.33
N GLY A 44 9.07 28.33 -16.12
CA GLY A 44 7.79 29.03 -16.12
C GLY A 44 7.16 29.25 -17.50
N ALA A 45 7.86 28.98 -18.61
CA ALA A 45 7.32 29.08 -19.97
C ALA A 45 6.70 27.75 -20.43
N PRO A 46 5.51 27.75 -21.10
CA PRO A 46 4.88 26.53 -21.57
C PRO A 46 5.71 25.83 -22.65
N VAL A 47 5.80 24.50 -22.57
CA VAL A 47 6.58 23.69 -23.50
C VAL A 47 5.87 22.41 -23.93
N LEU A 48 6.20 21.92 -25.12
CA LEU A 48 5.70 20.65 -25.64
C LEU A 48 6.57 19.48 -25.16
N ALA A 49 5.97 18.31 -24.98
CA ALA A 49 6.64 17.10 -24.52
C ALA A 49 7.74 16.56 -25.46
N ASN A 50 7.79 17.02 -26.71
CA ASN A 50 8.84 16.69 -27.69
C ASN A 50 10.01 17.66 -27.71
N ARG A 51 9.98 18.71 -26.87
CA ARG A 51 11.12 19.64 -26.70
C ARG A 51 12.30 18.91 -26.05
N ARG A 52 13.52 19.37 -26.33
CA ARG A 52 14.74 19.00 -25.58
C ARG A 52 14.85 19.87 -24.34
N VAL A 53 15.28 19.28 -23.24
CA VAL A 53 15.57 19.99 -21.99
C VAL A 53 17.05 20.38 -21.96
N GLU A 54 17.38 21.41 -21.20
CA GLU A 54 18.74 21.94 -21.03
C GLU A 54 19.16 21.81 -19.58
N ALA A 55 20.44 21.50 -19.32
CA ALA A 55 20.96 21.39 -17.96
C ALA A 55 20.71 22.68 -17.16
N GLY A 56 20.25 22.52 -15.91
CA GLY A 56 19.92 23.64 -15.02
C GLY A 56 18.48 24.14 -15.13
N GLN A 57 17.77 23.90 -16.24
CA GLN A 57 16.35 24.25 -16.38
C GLN A 57 15.48 23.61 -15.29
N VAL A 58 14.40 24.27 -14.92
CA VAL A 58 13.38 23.75 -14.01
C VAL A 58 12.13 23.37 -14.80
N ILE A 59 11.92 22.09 -14.96
CA ILE A 59 10.67 21.54 -15.54
C ILE A 59 9.61 21.48 -14.44
N SER A 60 8.41 21.92 -14.75
CA SER A 60 7.29 21.85 -13.82
C SER A 60 5.97 21.54 -14.49
N PHE A 61 5.02 21.02 -13.71
CA PHE A 61 3.63 20.84 -14.09
C PHE A 61 2.74 20.77 -12.85
N GLU A 62 1.50 21.13 -13.00
CA GLU A 62 0.49 20.92 -11.98
C GLU A 62 -0.10 19.51 -12.09
N LEU A 63 -0.33 18.86 -10.95
CA LEU A 63 -1.11 17.62 -10.94
C LEU A 63 -2.51 17.93 -11.48
N PRO A 64 -2.99 17.16 -12.45
CA PRO A 64 -4.32 17.39 -13.02
C PRO A 64 -5.39 17.21 -11.93
N PRO A 65 -6.53 17.89 -12.08
CA PRO A 65 -7.65 17.71 -11.17
C PRO A 65 -8.06 16.24 -11.11
N GLU A 66 -8.35 15.78 -9.92
CA GLU A 66 -8.80 14.41 -9.67
C GLU A 66 -10.32 14.33 -9.85
N GLY A 67 -10.78 13.14 -10.22
CA GLY A 67 -12.22 12.86 -10.25
C GLY A 67 -12.81 12.77 -8.83
N GLU A 68 -14.08 12.45 -8.76
CA GLU A 68 -14.76 12.17 -7.50
C GLU A 68 -14.30 10.81 -6.95
N GLY A 69 -14.13 10.75 -5.62
CA GLY A 69 -13.90 9.50 -4.91
C GLY A 69 -15.19 8.68 -4.75
N VAL A 70 -15.15 7.70 -3.88
CA VAL A 70 -16.34 6.95 -3.46
C VAL A 70 -17.24 7.82 -2.58
N ALA A 71 -18.51 7.42 -2.42
CA ALA A 71 -19.47 8.13 -1.56
C ALA A 71 -18.91 8.29 -0.12
N PRO A 72 -18.88 9.51 0.45
CA PRO A 72 -18.33 9.75 1.77
C PRO A 72 -19.25 9.18 2.87
N GLN A 73 -18.63 8.67 3.96
CA GLN A 73 -19.31 8.14 5.14
C GLN A 73 -18.65 8.69 6.41
N ASP A 74 -19.35 9.58 7.12
CA ASP A 74 -18.82 10.26 8.30
C ASP A 74 -18.73 9.39 9.56
N ASN A 75 -19.48 8.30 9.60
CA ASN A 75 -19.52 7.36 10.72
C ASN A 75 -18.34 6.36 10.72
N ILE A 76 -17.49 6.38 9.69
CA ILE A 76 -16.32 5.50 9.59
C ILE A 76 -15.08 6.31 10.01
N PRO A 77 -14.48 5.99 11.16
CA PRO A 77 -13.29 6.70 11.63
C PRO A 77 -12.08 6.38 10.74
N VAL A 78 -11.22 7.35 10.54
CA VAL A 78 -9.95 7.25 9.82
C VAL A 78 -8.83 7.67 10.76
N ASP A 79 -8.06 6.70 11.20
CA ASP A 79 -6.90 6.94 12.07
C ASP A 79 -5.64 7.04 11.21
N VAL A 80 -5.16 8.26 11.00
CA VAL A 80 -3.97 8.56 10.19
C VAL A 80 -2.74 8.53 11.09
N VAL A 81 -1.89 7.52 10.92
CA VAL A 81 -0.66 7.31 11.71
C VAL A 81 0.60 7.87 11.04
N TYR A 82 0.54 8.16 9.75
CA TYR A 82 1.61 8.83 9.02
C TYR A 82 1.05 9.60 7.83
N GLU A 83 1.64 10.77 7.56
CA GLU A 83 1.31 11.58 6.39
C GLU A 83 2.51 12.42 5.92
N ASP A 84 2.77 12.41 4.59
CA ASP A 84 3.65 13.39 3.92
C ASP A 84 3.07 13.79 2.55
N ALA A 85 3.87 14.46 1.70
CA ALA A 85 3.42 14.90 0.37
C ALA A 85 3.08 13.76 -0.61
N PHE A 86 3.54 12.53 -0.33
CA PHE A 86 3.44 11.38 -1.23
C PHE A 86 2.59 10.26 -0.66
N ALA A 87 2.67 10.04 0.64
CA ALA A 87 2.12 8.88 1.31
C ALA A 87 1.22 9.26 2.49
N LEU A 88 0.21 8.44 2.71
CA LEU A 88 -0.65 8.41 3.88
C LEU A 88 -0.69 6.98 4.39
N VAL A 89 -0.52 6.75 5.69
CA VAL A 89 -0.75 5.44 6.31
C VAL A 89 -1.87 5.56 7.32
N VAL A 90 -2.83 4.65 7.18
CA VAL A 90 -4.01 4.58 8.05
C VAL A 90 -3.95 3.28 8.85
N GLU A 91 -4.22 3.37 10.15
CA GLU A 91 -4.49 2.21 11.00
C GLU A 91 -5.92 1.73 10.74
N LYS A 92 -6.08 0.57 10.12
CA LYS A 92 -7.39 0.00 9.82
C LYS A 92 -7.83 -0.95 10.94
N PRO A 93 -9.00 -0.74 11.58
CA PRO A 93 -9.56 -1.71 12.50
C PRO A 93 -9.96 -3.01 11.77
N PRO A 94 -10.14 -4.12 12.48
CA PRO A 94 -10.80 -5.31 11.93
C PRO A 94 -12.25 -5.00 11.53
N HIS A 95 -12.88 -5.90 10.78
CA HIS A 95 -14.28 -5.83 10.30
C HIS A 95 -14.58 -4.69 9.31
N LEU A 96 -13.55 -4.00 8.81
CA LEU A 96 -13.68 -2.92 7.82
C LEU A 96 -12.96 -3.31 6.52
N ALA A 97 -13.68 -3.35 5.41
CA ALA A 97 -13.05 -3.55 4.09
C ALA A 97 -12.28 -2.30 3.65
N VAL A 98 -11.20 -2.45 2.88
CA VAL A 98 -10.41 -1.32 2.40
C VAL A 98 -11.14 -0.52 1.33
N HIS A 99 -11.79 -1.20 0.39
CA HIS A 99 -12.49 -0.61 -0.76
C HIS A 99 -13.90 -1.16 -0.93
N PRO A 100 -14.81 -0.40 -1.55
CA PRO A 100 -16.12 -0.88 -1.91
C PRO A 100 -16.07 -2.16 -2.73
N THR A 101 -16.99 -3.07 -2.40
CA THR A 101 -17.26 -4.31 -3.12
C THR A 101 -18.77 -4.45 -3.29
N LEU A 102 -19.23 -5.43 -4.07
CA LEU A 102 -20.65 -5.70 -4.22
C LEU A 102 -21.37 -5.91 -2.87
N ASN A 103 -20.69 -6.53 -1.91
CA ASN A 103 -21.27 -6.82 -0.58
C ASN A 103 -21.10 -5.68 0.44
N TYR A 104 -20.17 -4.75 0.18
CA TYR A 104 -19.84 -3.64 1.06
C TYR A 104 -19.67 -2.35 0.22
N PRO A 105 -20.78 -1.77 -0.31
CA PRO A 105 -20.68 -0.63 -1.23
C PRO A 105 -20.36 0.69 -0.53
N LEU A 106 -20.72 0.84 0.75
CA LEU A 106 -20.61 2.09 1.51
C LEU A 106 -19.83 1.96 2.82
N ASP A 107 -19.59 0.73 3.32
CA ASP A 107 -18.98 0.49 4.63
C ASP A 107 -17.52 0.07 4.46
N THR A 108 -16.68 1.00 3.97
CA THR A 108 -15.26 0.73 3.71
C THR A 108 -14.37 1.86 4.18
N LEU A 109 -13.08 1.56 4.39
CA LEU A 109 -12.08 2.57 4.71
C LEU A 109 -12.04 3.70 3.67
N ALA A 110 -12.24 3.36 2.39
CA ALA A 110 -12.28 4.36 1.31
C ALA A 110 -13.43 5.35 1.48
N ASN A 111 -14.61 4.91 1.96
CA ASN A 111 -15.75 5.78 2.21
C ASN A 111 -15.48 6.72 3.42
N GLY A 112 -14.88 6.18 4.49
CA GLY A 112 -14.45 7.01 5.64
C GLY A 112 -13.38 8.02 5.23
N TYR A 113 -12.36 7.58 4.45
CA TYR A 113 -11.34 8.48 3.92
C TYR A 113 -11.94 9.60 3.07
N ALA A 114 -12.92 9.30 2.22
CA ALA A 114 -13.58 10.32 1.40
C ALA A 114 -14.21 11.43 2.26
N ALA A 115 -14.92 11.06 3.33
CA ALA A 115 -15.49 12.03 4.27
C ALA A 115 -14.40 12.82 5.03
N TRP A 116 -13.38 12.12 5.54
CA TRP A 116 -12.25 12.73 6.24
C TRP A 116 -11.50 13.74 5.34
N ALA A 117 -11.22 13.39 4.09
CA ALA A 117 -10.51 14.24 3.14
C ALA A 117 -11.33 15.49 2.76
N LEU A 118 -12.62 15.32 2.48
CA LEU A 118 -13.53 16.43 2.15
C LEU A 118 -13.63 17.45 3.28
N ARG A 119 -13.68 17.03 4.55
CA ARG A 119 -13.67 17.95 5.70
C ARG A 119 -12.39 18.80 5.78
N GLN A 120 -11.30 18.35 5.16
CA GLN A 120 -10.03 19.06 5.10
C GLN A 120 -9.83 19.82 3.77
N GLY A 121 -10.85 19.89 2.91
CA GLY A 121 -10.74 20.51 1.57
C GLY A 121 -9.80 19.78 0.62
N ARG A 122 -9.62 18.47 0.80
CA ARG A 122 -8.75 17.61 -0.02
C ARG A 122 -9.54 16.76 -1.00
N SER A 123 -8.82 16.14 -1.94
CA SER A 123 -9.39 15.13 -2.84
C SER A 123 -9.92 13.93 -2.06
N SER A 124 -11.14 13.52 -2.37
CA SER A 124 -11.80 12.33 -1.79
C SER A 124 -11.32 11.00 -2.41
N VAL A 125 -10.42 11.04 -3.38
CA VAL A 125 -9.94 9.84 -4.06
C VAL A 125 -8.93 9.10 -3.20
N PHE A 126 -9.33 7.97 -2.64
CA PHE A 126 -8.46 7.07 -1.87
C PHE A 126 -7.67 6.15 -2.81
N ARG A 127 -6.33 6.16 -2.67
CA ARG A 127 -5.40 5.37 -3.51
C ARG A 127 -4.59 4.40 -2.67
N PRO A 128 -5.19 3.32 -2.15
CA PRO A 128 -4.41 2.36 -1.39
C PRO A 128 -3.38 1.67 -2.28
N VAL A 129 -2.17 1.61 -1.78
CA VAL A 129 -1.03 0.91 -2.40
C VAL A 129 -1.07 -0.57 -2.05
N ASN A 130 -1.52 -0.89 -0.84
CA ASN A 130 -1.78 -2.26 -0.41
C ASN A 130 -3.22 -2.41 0.08
N ARG A 131 -3.67 -3.64 0.09
CA ARG A 131 -4.96 -4.02 0.70
C ARG A 131 -4.70 -5.14 1.70
N ILE A 132 -5.43 -5.09 2.79
CA ILE A 132 -5.55 -6.17 3.77
C ILE A 132 -7.01 -6.63 3.81
N ASP A 133 -7.24 -7.84 4.26
CA ASP A 133 -8.58 -8.42 4.29
C ASP A 133 -9.49 -7.64 5.26
N LYS A 134 -10.81 -7.77 5.10
CA LYS A 134 -11.80 -7.08 5.93
C LYS A 134 -11.52 -7.24 7.42
N ASP A 135 -11.31 -8.48 7.87
CA ASP A 135 -11.13 -8.82 9.27
C ASP A 135 -9.66 -8.83 9.75
N THR A 136 -8.71 -8.50 8.84
CA THR A 136 -7.31 -8.20 9.18
C THR A 136 -7.20 -6.75 9.63
N SER A 137 -6.54 -6.49 10.74
CA SER A 137 -6.24 -5.15 11.26
C SER A 137 -4.85 -4.65 10.82
N GLY A 138 -4.56 -3.37 11.06
CA GLY A 138 -3.25 -2.77 10.90
C GLY A 138 -3.10 -1.86 9.69
N LEU A 139 -1.87 -1.65 9.29
CA LEU A 139 -1.47 -0.57 8.41
C LEU A 139 -1.95 -0.73 6.96
N VAL A 140 -2.53 0.33 6.43
CA VAL A 140 -2.88 0.49 5.01
C VAL A 140 -2.18 1.73 4.47
N LEU A 141 -1.24 1.52 3.55
CA LEU A 141 -0.55 2.57 2.83
C LEU A 141 -1.40 3.05 1.66
N ALA A 142 -1.58 4.36 1.54
CA ALA A 142 -2.21 5.01 0.40
C ALA A 142 -1.32 6.10 -0.19
N ALA A 143 -1.45 6.34 -1.48
CA ALA A 143 -0.77 7.44 -2.15
C ALA A 143 -1.61 8.72 -2.08
N GLN A 144 -0.97 9.83 -1.77
CA GLN A 144 -1.61 11.16 -1.69
C GLN A 144 -2.05 11.71 -3.06
N ASN A 145 -1.43 11.23 -4.14
CA ASN A 145 -1.70 11.75 -5.49
C ASN A 145 -1.30 10.74 -6.58
N GLY A 146 -1.67 11.05 -7.83
CA GLY A 146 -1.39 10.20 -8.98
C GLY A 146 0.08 10.08 -9.36
N TYR A 147 0.96 10.96 -8.90
CA TYR A 147 2.41 10.82 -9.08
C TYR A 147 3.00 9.78 -8.13
N ALA A 148 2.59 9.83 -6.86
CA ALA A 148 3.11 8.93 -5.83
C ALA A 148 2.62 7.49 -5.96
N ALA A 149 1.40 7.26 -6.48
CA ALA A 149 0.78 5.94 -6.52
C ALA A 149 1.65 4.86 -7.21
N PRO A 150 2.16 5.05 -8.43
CA PRO A 150 3.02 4.05 -9.07
C PRO A 150 4.39 3.91 -8.41
N LEU A 151 4.91 4.97 -7.78
CA LEU A 151 6.19 4.94 -7.05
C LEU A 151 6.09 4.06 -5.81
N LEU A 152 5.11 4.31 -4.97
CA LEU A 152 4.90 3.56 -3.74
C LEU A 152 4.57 2.10 -4.02
N ALA A 153 3.82 1.80 -5.11
CA ALA A 153 3.45 0.43 -5.45
C ALA A 153 4.64 -0.46 -5.84
N GLN A 154 5.76 0.12 -6.24
CA GLN A 154 6.95 -0.65 -6.65
C GLN A 154 7.76 -1.19 -5.47
N ARG A 155 7.72 -0.53 -4.31
CA ARG A 155 8.58 -0.82 -3.16
C ARG A 155 7.82 -0.64 -1.86
N VAL A 156 7.22 -1.73 -1.38
CA VAL A 156 6.60 -1.81 -0.05
C VAL A 156 6.97 -3.13 0.58
N GLU A 157 7.70 -3.07 1.66
CA GLU A 157 7.94 -4.20 2.54
C GLU A 157 6.89 -4.22 3.65
N LYS A 158 6.43 -5.40 4.01
CA LYS A 158 5.37 -5.58 5.00
C LYS A 158 5.73 -6.69 5.96
N LEU A 159 5.47 -6.46 7.24
CA LEU A 159 5.52 -7.48 8.27
C LEU A 159 4.14 -7.59 8.91
N TYR A 160 3.69 -8.83 9.09
CA TYR A 160 2.44 -9.14 9.75
C TYR A 160 2.72 -9.94 11.02
N TYR A 161 1.94 -9.69 12.06
CA TYR A 161 1.78 -10.65 13.13
C TYR A 161 0.59 -11.56 12.84
N ALA A 162 0.79 -12.86 13.00
CA ALA A 162 -0.22 -13.88 12.84
C ALA A 162 -0.19 -14.80 14.05
N VAL A 163 -1.37 -15.19 14.56
CA VAL A 163 -1.45 -16.25 15.58
C VAL A 163 -2.04 -17.48 14.92
N ALA A 164 -1.24 -18.55 14.82
CA ALA A 164 -1.63 -19.83 14.25
C ALA A 164 -2.04 -20.82 15.34
N GLU A 165 -2.95 -21.73 15.04
CA GLU A 165 -3.32 -22.84 15.91
C GLU A 165 -2.25 -23.93 15.92
N GLY A 166 -2.01 -24.51 17.09
CA GLY A 166 -0.95 -25.48 17.34
C GLY A 166 0.39 -24.82 17.68
N GLU A 167 1.30 -25.62 18.22
CA GLU A 167 2.63 -25.18 18.62
C GLU A 167 3.66 -25.55 17.55
N LEU A 168 4.08 -24.55 16.80
CA LEU A 168 5.15 -24.64 15.81
C LEU A 168 6.53 -24.47 16.49
N PRO A 169 7.58 -25.09 15.98
CA PRO A 169 8.94 -24.86 16.46
C PRO A 169 9.34 -23.38 16.38
N LEU A 170 9.99 -22.87 17.44
CA LEU A 170 10.52 -21.50 17.44
C LEU A 170 11.56 -21.30 16.33
N GLY A 171 11.60 -20.11 15.76
CA GLY A 171 12.56 -19.72 14.75
C GLY A 171 11.98 -19.59 13.34
N PRO A 172 12.85 -19.48 12.34
CA PRO A 172 12.45 -19.17 10.97
C PRO A 172 11.86 -20.37 10.25
N GLY A 173 10.92 -20.08 9.33
CA GLY A 173 10.35 -21.02 8.39
C GLY A 173 9.93 -20.33 7.09
N VAL A 174 9.64 -21.14 6.08
CA VAL A 174 9.21 -20.66 4.77
C VAL A 174 8.08 -21.56 4.27
N ILE A 175 7.03 -20.93 3.75
CA ILE A 175 5.99 -21.63 2.98
C ILE A 175 6.07 -21.11 1.55
N ASP A 176 6.50 -21.97 0.63
CA ASP A 176 6.64 -21.66 -0.79
C ASP A 176 5.70 -22.58 -1.57
N ALA A 177 4.47 -22.14 -1.74
CA ALA A 177 3.41 -22.96 -2.32
C ALA A 177 2.46 -22.08 -3.15
N PRO A 178 2.18 -22.48 -4.43
CA PRO A 178 1.36 -21.67 -5.32
C PRO A 178 -0.10 -21.62 -4.86
N ILE A 179 -0.73 -20.44 -4.95
CA ILE A 179 -2.09 -20.18 -4.49
C ILE A 179 -3.02 -19.94 -5.69
N GLY A 180 -4.12 -20.71 -5.72
CA GLY A 180 -5.20 -20.58 -6.68
C GLY A 180 -6.57 -20.36 -6.03
N ARG A 181 -7.63 -20.41 -6.83
CA ARG A 181 -9.01 -20.42 -6.34
C ARG A 181 -9.35 -21.81 -5.80
N GLN A 182 -10.14 -21.85 -4.75
CA GLN A 182 -10.68 -23.10 -4.20
C GLN A 182 -11.95 -23.50 -4.97
N GLY A 183 -11.81 -24.36 -5.97
CA GLY A 183 -12.92 -24.77 -6.82
C GLY A 183 -13.66 -23.57 -7.43
N GLU A 184 -14.99 -23.59 -7.36
CA GLU A 184 -15.85 -22.51 -7.85
C GLU A 184 -16.02 -21.35 -6.85
N SER A 185 -15.37 -21.41 -5.70
CA SER A 185 -15.48 -20.35 -4.68
C SER A 185 -14.99 -19.01 -5.20
N ILE A 186 -15.81 -17.98 -5.04
CA ILE A 186 -15.44 -16.60 -5.37
C ILE A 186 -14.41 -16.06 -4.36
N ILE A 187 -14.53 -16.47 -3.09
CA ILE A 187 -13.75 -15.95 -1.96
C ILE A 187 -12.58 -16.88 -1.62
N GLY A 188 -12.82 -18.20 -1.50
CA GLY A 188 -11.86 -19.19 -1.06
C GLY A 188 -10.62 -19.29 -1.95
N ARG A 189 -9.49 -19.53 -1.32
CA ARG A 189 -8.20 -19.81 -1.96
C ARG A 189 -7.63 -21.10 -1.40
N CYS A 190 -6.78 -21.77 -2.15
CA CYS A 190 -6.08 -22.96 -1.69
C CYS A 190 -4.69 -23.04 -2.32
N VAL A 191 -3.82 -23.83 -1.72
CA VAL A 191 -2.57 -24.25 -2.37
C VAL A 191 -2.96 -25.25 -3.46
N THR A 192 -2.49 -24.99 -4.69
CA THR A 192 -2.74 -25.84 -5.86
C THR A 192 -1.61 -25.69 -6.87
N PRO A 193 -1.20 -26.76 -7.56
CA PRO A 193 -0.11 -26.70 -8.56
C PRO A 193 -0.35 -25.67 -9.67
N ASP A 194 -1.61 -25.45 -10.06
CA ASP A 194 -1.99 -24.47 -11.09
C ASP A 194 -2.13 -23.04 -10.55
N GLY A 195 -1.80 -22.83 -9.28
CA GLY A 195 -1.86 -21.54 -8.61
C GLY A 195 -0.76 -20.58 -9.05
N LYS A 196 -0.87 -19.33 -8.65
CA LYS A 196 0.18 -18.34 -8.86
C LYS A 196 1.29 -18.56 -7.83
N PRO A 197 2.59 -18.50 -8.22
CA PRO A 197 3.69 -18.58 -7.29
C PRO A 197 3.50 -17.65 -6.08
N SER A 198 3.66 -18.21 -4.89
CA SER A 198 3.40 -17.51 -3.63
C SER A 198 4.39 -17.98 -2.58
N ARG A 199 5.02 -17.03 -1.87
CA ARG A 199 6.04 -17.31 -0.86
C ARG A 199 5.82 -16.42 0.36
N THR A 200 5.77 -17.05 1.54
CA THR A 200 5.70 -16.40 2.84
C THR A 200 6.87 -16.86 3.69
N GLU A 201 7.69 -15.94 4.12
CA GLU A 201 8.72 -16.17 5.13
C GLU A 201 8.12 -15.83 6.49
N TYR A 202 8.46 -16.61 7.52
CA TYR A 202 7.96 -16.37 8.86
C TYR A 202 9.00 -16.72 9.93
N THR A 203 8.81 -16.16 11.11
CA THR A 203 9.57 -16.54 12.32
C THR A 203 8.59 -16.75 13.44
N ILE A 204 8.59 -17.92 14.04
CA ILE A 204 7.79 -18.19 15.26
C ILE A 204 8.50 -17.53 16.44
N LEU A 205 7.81 -16.56 17.04
CA LEU A 205 8.30 -15.74 18.15
C LEU A 205 7.95 -16.34 19.51
N LYS A 206 6.78 -16.99 19.59
CA LYS A 206 6.25 -17.59 20.81
C LYS A 206 5.38 -18.78 20.43
N ALA A 207 5.44 -19.86 21.21
CA ALA A 207 4.60 -21.05 21.06
C ALA A 207 4.21 -21.56 22.43
N GLU A 208 2.93 -21.46 22.77
CA GLU A 208 2.38 -21.89 24.06
C GLU A 208 0.85 -21.96 24.01
N ASN A 209 0.24 -22.69 24.93
CA ASN A 209 -1.22 -22.84 25.05
C ASN A 209 -1.91 -23.34 23.78
N GLY A 210 -1.18 -24.14 22.96
CA GLY A 210 -1.68 -24.65 21.68
C GLY A 210 -1.78 -23.58 20.58
N LEU A 211 -1.03 -22.47 20.69
CA LEU A 211 -0.96 -21.38 19.74
C LEU A 211 0.49 -21.00 19.43
N SER A 212 0.71 -20.40 18.26
CA SER A 212 2.00 -19.86 17.83
C SER A 212 1.87 -18.43 17.33
N LEU A 213 2.63 -17.50 17.89
CA LEU A 213 2.79 -16.14 17.37
C LEU A 213 3.89 -16.12 16.31
N ALA A 214 3.54 -15.76 15.09
CA ALA A 214 4.45 -15.66 13.97
C ALA A 214 4.60 -14.22 13.49
N ALA A 215 5.84 -13.80 13.22
CA ALA A 215 6.16 -12.63 12.41
C ALA A 215 6.28 -13.09 10.95
N CYS A 216 5.42 -12.62 10.06
CA CYS A 216 5.29 -13.07 8.68
C CYS A 216 5.67 -11.98 7.68
N VAL A 217 6.53 -12.31 6.72
CA VAL A 217 6.91 -11.44 5.60
C VAL A 217 6.40 -12.08 4.30
N PRO A 218 5.31 -11.59 3.71
CA PRO A 218 4.84 -12.07 2.41
C PRO A 218 5.73 -11.50 1.30
N VAL A 219 6.56 -12.36 0.69
CA VAL A 219 7.41 -12.01 -0.47
C VAL A 219 6.57 -11.72 -1.71
N THR A 220 5.41 -12.34 -1.81
CA THR A 220 4.38 -12.08 -2.81
C THR A 220 3.11 -11.55 -2.14
N GLY A 221 2.16 -10.99 -2.91
CA GLY A 221 0.93 -10.40 -2.37
C GLY A 221 -0.34 -11.06 -2.95
N ARG A 222 -0.58 -12.36 -2.67
CA ARG A 222 -1.81 -13.03 -3.13
C ARG A 222 -2.93 -12.85 -2.11
N THR A 223 -4.17 -12.91 -2.60
CA THR A 223 -5.36 -12.86 -1.74
C THR A 223 -5.29 -13.95 -0.69
N HIS A 224 -5.50 -13.60 0.58
CA HIS A 224 -5.48 -14.51 1.74
C HIS A 224 -4.16 -15.29 1.93
N GLN A 225 -3.04 -14.82 1.37
CA GLN A 225 -1.81 -15.60 1.24
C GLN A 225 -1.33 -16.20 2.58
N ILE A 226 -1.14 -15.39 3.62
CA ILE A 226 -0.67 -15.88 4.94
C ILE A 226 -1.67 -16.89 5.51
N ARG A 227 -2.96 -16.61 5.43
CA ARG A 227 -4.05 -17.46 5.92
C ARG A 227 -4.04 -18.84 5.26
N VAL A 228 -3.98 -18.85 3.92
CA VAL A 228 -3.94 -20.08 3.12
C VAL A 228 -2.66 -20.87 3.37
N HIS A 229 -1.50 -20.19 3.43
CA HIS A 229 -0.22 -20.84 3.68
C HIS A 229 -0.20 -21.55 5.03
N PHE A 230 -0.57 -20.88 6.11
CA PHE A 230 -0.60 -21.52 7.44
C PHE A 230 -1.62 -22.66 7.50
N ALA A 231 -2.80 -22.51 6.91
CA ALA A 231 -3.78 -23.59 6.82
C ALA A 231 -3.23 -24.80 6.03
N SER A 232 -2.47 -24.57 4.95
CA SER A 232 -1.91 -25.64 4.12
C SER A 232 -0.86 -26.51 4.82
N ILE A 233 -0.25 -25.99 5.87
CA ILE A 233 0.69 -26.76 6.72
C ILE A 233 0.03 -27.32 8.00
N GLY A 234 -1.31 -27.27 8.09
CA GLY A 234 -2.07 -27.81 9.22
C GLY A 234 -2.20 -26.89 10.43
N HIS A 235 -1.79 -25.63 10.31
CA HIS A 235 -1.81 -24.62 11.36
C HIS A 235 -2.61 -23.38 10.94
N PRO A 236 -3.96 -23.47 10.73
CA PRO A 236 -4.76 -22.31 10.36
C PRO A 236 -4.62 -21.18 11.38
N LEU A 237 -4.87 -19.94 10.97
CA LEU A 237 -4.85 -18.84 11.92
C LEU A 237 -6.01 -18.93 12.88
N ALA A 238 -5.79 -18.64 14.15
CA ALA A 238 -6.85 -18.57 15.15
C ALA A 238 -7.94 -17.60 14.69
N GLY A 239 -9.21 -18.00 14.82
CA GLY A 239 -10.37 -17.22 14.40
C GLY A 239 -10.63 -17.19 12.88
N ASP A 240 -9.83 -17.87 12.06
CA ASP A 240 -10.00 -17.93 10.60
C ASP A 240 -10.88 -19.12 10.19
N ASP A 241 -12.17 -19.03 10.42
CA ASP A 241 -13.14 -20.10 10.11
C ASP A 241 -13.20 -20.44 8.62
N LEU A 242 -12.85 -19.53 7.72
CA LEU A 242 -12.80 -19.81 6.27
C LEU A 242 -11.74 -20.87 5.93
N TYR A 243 -10.67 -20.95 6.71
CA TYR A 243 -9.55 -21.87 6.49
C TYR A 243 -9.35 -22.88 7.63
N GLY A 244 -10.35 -23.06 8.49
CA GLY A 244 -10.36 -24.11 9.51
C GLY A 244 -9.91 -23.68 10.91
N GLY A 245 -9.62 -22.39 11.12
CA GLY A 245 -9.30 -21.86 12.44
C GLY A 245 -10.54 -21.69 13.34
N SER A 246 -10.38 -21.95 14.63
CA SER A 246 -11.45 -21.87 15.61
C SER A 246 -11.73 -20.45 16.08
N ARG A 247 -12.99 -20.04 16.14
CA ARG A 247 -13.42 -18.77 16.72
C ARG A 247 -13.62 -18.81 18.26
N ALA A 248 -13.22 -19.89 18.91
CA ALA A 248 -13.46 -20.04 20.34
C ALA A 248 -12.68 -19.01 21.20
N ARG A 249 -11.52 -18.55 20.73
CA ARG A 249 -10.63 -17.63 21.45
C ARG A 249 -10.61 -16.22 20.90
N ILE A 250 -10.84 -16.04 19.59
CA ILE A 250 -10.87 -14.75 18.91
C ILE A 250 -11.91 -14.77 17.78
N GLY A 251 -12.69 -13.69 17.65
CA GLY A 251 -13.82 -13.61 16.71
C GLY A 251 -13.46 -13.32 15.25
N ARG A 252 -12.17 -13.15 14.94
CA ARG A 252 -11.64 -12.82 13.61
C ARG A 252 -10.35 -13.57 13.34
N GLN A 253 -9.92 -13.64 12.07
CA GLN A 253 -8.57 -14.14 11.82
C GLN A 253 -7.55 -13.32 12.59
N ALA A 254 -6.72 -13.98 13.38
CA ALA A 254 -5.66 -13.36 14.16
C ALA A 254 -4.49 -12.97 13.24
N LEU A 255 -4.71 -11.92 12.46
CA LEU A 255 -3.76 -11.37 11.49
C LEU A 255 -3.76 -9.84 11.56
N HIS A 256 -2.56 -9.27 11.63
CA HIS A 256 -2.35 -7.83 11.78
C HIS A 256 -1.16 -7.35 10.96
N CYS A 257 -1.35 -6.32 10.13
CA CYS A 257 -0.28 -5.68 9.37
C CYS A 257 0.49 -4.72 10.29
N ALA A 258 1.55 -5.22 10.93
CA ALA A 258 2.24 -4.55 12.02
C ALA A 258 3.31 -3.55 11.58
N LYS A 259 3.89 -3.72 10.38
CA LYS A 259 4.96 -2.83 9.92
C LYS A 259 4.91 -2.70 8.39
N GLN A 260 5.13 -1.48 7.93
CA GLN A 260 5.35 -1.19 6.52
C GLN A 260 6.57 -0.30 6.35
N THR A 261 7.44 -0.68 5.41
CA THR A 261 8.55 0.16 4.95
C THR A 261 8.34 0.45 3.47
N PHE A 262 8.34 1.73 3.10
CA PHE A 262 8.14 2.19 1.73
C PHE A 262 9.11 3.35 1.44
N TRP A 263 9.30 3.65 0.17
CA TRP A 263 10.28 4.67 -0.25
C TRP A 263 9.57 5.84 -0.91
N VAL A 264 9.92 7.05 -0.47
CA VAL A 264 9.42 8.32 -1.02
C VAL A 264 10.56 9.16 -1.57
N PRO A 265 10.34 9.97 -2.61
CA PRO A 265 11.36 10.84 -3.15
C PRO A 265 11.84 11.87 -2.12
N ARG A 266 13.13 12.18 -2.13
CA ARG A 266 13.64 13.39 -1.47
C ARG A 266 13.07 14.61 -2.18
N CYS A 267 12.61 15.58 -1.43
CA CYS A 267 11.99 16.78 -1.98
C CYS A 267 12.20 17.98 -1.07
N GLU A 268 12.04 19.15 -1.66
CA GLU A 268 12.04 20.46 -1.01
C GLU A 268 10.67 21.11 -1.17
N ARG A 269 10.14 21.74 -0.12
CA ARG A 269 8.89 22.50 -0.22
C ARG A 269 9.12 23.80 -1.01
N MET A 270 8.20 24.07 -1.93
CA MET A 270 8.10 25.30 -2.70
C MET A 270 6.80 26.05 -2.28
N PRO A 271 6.68 27.36 -2.51
CA PRO A 271 5.50 28.12 -2.13
C PRO A 271 4.17 27.56 -2.69
N ASP A 272 4.20 26.99 -3.89
CA ASP A 272 3.03 26.47 -4.60
C ASP A 272 3.12 24.94 -4.91
N GLY A 273 4.13 24.26 -4.33
CA GLY A 273 4.31 22.82 -4.61
C GLY A 273 5.52 22.19 -3.95
N ILE A 274 6.12 21.24 -4.64
CA ILE A 274 7.33 20.52 -4.20
C ILE A 274 8.34 20.36 -5.33
N ARG A 275 9.63 20.55 -5.01
CA ARG A 275 10.75 20.21 -5.90
C ARG A 275 11.25 18.81 -5.53
N ILE A 276 11.25 17.92 -6.50
CA ILE A 276 11.68 16.53 -6.35
C ILE A 276 13.11 16.40 -6.83
N GLU A 277 13.94 15.69 -6.08
CA GLU A 277 15.32 15.36 -6.44
C GLU A 277 15.35 14.38 -7.62
N VAL A 278 16.22 14.59 -8.59
CA VAL A 278 16.30 13.85 -9.86
C VAL A 278 17.72 13.30 -10.07
N PRO A 279 17.87 12.08 -10.61
CA PRO A 279 16.83 11.12 -11.02
C PRO A 279 16.07 10.55 -9.81
N VAL A 280 14.86 10.06 -10.00
CA VAL A 280 14.12 9.37 -8.94
C VAL A 280 14.49 7.89 -8.97
N ASP A 281 15.47 7.52 -8.18
CA ASP A 281 16.04 6.16 -8.08
C ASP A 281 16.45 5.85 -6.63
N GLU A 282 17.20 4.78 -6.44
CA GLU A 282 17.63 4.32 -5.10
C GLU A 282 18.44 5.36 -4.31
N THR A 283 19.16 6.26 -5.00
CA THR A 283 20.02 7.26 -4.37
C THR A 283 19.23 8.48 -3.87
N THR A 284 18.09 8.77 -4.47
CA THR A 284 17.24 9.93 -4.19
C THR A 284 15.95 9.57 -3.45
N LEU A 285 15.68 8.28 -3.27
CA LEU A 285 14.59 7.81 -2.43
C LEU A 285 15.04 7.71 -0.97
N ARG A 286 14.13 8.03 -0.05
CA ARG A 286 14.31 7.78 1.39
C ARG A 286 13.32 6.74 1.90
N PRO A 287 13.74 5.81 2.76
CA PRO A 287 12.81 4.88 3.40
C PRO A 287 11.98 5.61 4.47
N VAL A 288 10.75 5.17 4.59
CA VAL A 288 9.84 5.52 5.68
C VAL A 288 9.32 4.22 6.27
N THR A 289 9.44 4.07 7.58
CA THR A 289 8.92 2.92 8.31
C THR A 289 7.83 3.37 9.26
N VAL A 290 6.69 2.69 9.21
CA VAL A 290 5.56 2.88 10.11
C VAL A 290 5.27 1.56 10.79
N GLU A 291 5.05 1.58 12.09
CA GLU A 291 4.80 0.41 12.92
C GLU A 291 3.48 0.57 13.68
N SER A 292 2.79 -0.55 13.86
CA SER A 292 1.58 -0.69 14.66
C SER A 292 1.80 -1.83 15.66
N PRO A 293 1.49 -1.64 16.94
CA PRO A 293 1.71 -2.66 17.97
C PRO A 293 0.77 -3.86 17.77
N LEU A 294 1.13 -5.00 18.37
CA LEU A 294 0.24 -6.17 18.40
C LEU A 294 -1.08 -5.78 19.06
N PRO A 295 -2.25 -6.00 18.40
CA PRO A 295 -3.55 -5.67 18.98
C PRO A 295 -3.85 -6.44 20.27
N GLU A 296 -4.56 -5.80 21.20
CA GLU A 296 -4.90 -6.36 22.49
C GLU A 296 -5.63 -7.71 22.40
N ASP A 297 -6.57 -7.86 21.44
CA ASP A 297 -7.30 -9.12 21.21
C ASP A 297 -6.39 -10.27 20.76
N MET A 298 -5.30 -9.95 20.08
CA MET A 298 -4.29 -10.94 19.70
C MET A 298 -3.27 -11.19 20.82
N ALA A 299 -2.92 -10.16 21.59
CA ALA A 299 -2.02 -10.30 22.74
C ALA A 299 -2.65 -11.17 23.83
N ALA A 300 -3.92 -10.96 24.15
CA ALA A 300 -4.70 -11.72 25.11
C ALA A 300 -4.83 -13.24 24.82
N LEU A 301 -4.47 -13.68 23.60
CA LEU A 301 -4.43 -15.11 23.28
C LEU A 301 -3.29 -15.86 24.01
N PHE A 302 -2.34 -15.11 24.58
CA PHE A 302 -1.16 -15.64 25.28
C PHE A 302 -1.15 -15.30 26.77
N ASP A 303 -2.19 -14.66 27.29
CA ASP A 303 -2.41 -14.42 28.72
C ASP A 303 -3.21 -15.62 29.32
#